data_ecb7cea555a3c7a1ad5641549389a4b9
#
_entry.id   ecb7cea555a3c7a1ad5641549389a4b9
#
_cell.length_a   1.000
_cell.length_b   1.000
_cell.length_c   1.000
_cell.angle_alpha   90.00
_cell.angle_beta   90.00
_cell.angle_gamma   90.00
#
_symmetry.space_group_name_H-M   'P 1'
#
loop_
_entity.id
_entity.type
_entity.pdbx_description
1 polymer ?
#
loop_
_entity_poly.entity_id
_entity_poly.type
_entity_poly.pdbx_seq_one_letter_code
_entity_poly.pdbx_strand_id
1 'polypeptide(L)'
;MTRLDLSPFRAMTVGFDSLFNDIADFRPSSYPPYNIEKVGDCEYKLTFAVAGFSEKDISVTQNENTLAIEGENSSSEKEYLYKGIAERTFKQSFKLSEYMNVKDAKLQDGMLNILLVQDLPKEKQPRQIKIN
;
A
#
# COMPACT_ATOMS: atom_id res chain seq x y z
N MET A 1 5.08 -8.88 -30.65
CA MET A 1 5.72 -8.04 -29.65
C MET A 1 4.94 -8.12 -28.33
N THR A 2 5.59 -8.57 -27.29
CA THR A 2 4.94 -8.71 -26.00
C THR A 2 4.84 -7.34 -25.31
N ARG A 3 3.64 -6.94 -25.01
CA ARG A 3 3.45 -5.69 -24.31
C ARG A 3 3.68 -5.90 -22.81
N LEU A 4 4.57 -5.12 -22.24
CA LEU A 4 4.84 -5.19 -20.81
C LEU A 4 3.71 -4.51 -20.03
N ASP A 5 3.11 -5.26 -19.13
CA ASP A 5 2.07 -4.72 -18.26
C ASP A 5 2.71 -4.21 -16.98
N LEU A 6 2.70 -2.89 -16.80
CA LEU A 6 3.28 -2.23 -15.64
C LEU A 6 2.26 -1.95 -14.54
N SER A 7 1.03 -2.43 -14.70
CA SER A 7 -0.01 -2.18 -13.69
C SER A 7 0.39 -2.63 -12.28
N PRO A 8 1.03 -3.80 -12.08
CA PRO A 8 1.46 -4.20 -10.74
C PRO A 8 2.48 -3.25 -10.12
N PHE A 9 3.31 -2.62 -10.95
CA PHE A 9 4.32 -1.69 -10.44
C PHE A 9 3.71 -0.39 -9.96
N ARG A 10 2.61 0.04 -10.56
CA ARG A 10 1.90 1.22 -10.11
C ARG A 10 1.36 1.06 -8.70
N ALA A 11 0.99 -0.17 -8.36
CA ALA A 11 0.50 -0.47 -7.02
C ALA A 11 1.58 -0.40 -5.96
N MET A 12 2.86 -0.53 -6.35
CA MET A 12 3.98 -0.56 -5.41
C MET A 12 4.57 0.81 -5.12
N THR A 13 4.25 1.83 -5.91
CA THR A 13 4.84 3.16 -5.78
C THR A 13 3.74 4.21 -5.77
N VAL A 14 3.40 4.68 -4.57
CA VAL A 14 2.32 5.65 -4.39
C VAL A 14 2.89 7.06 -4.60
N GLY A 15 2.34 7.79 -5.57
CA GLY A 15 2.75 9.15 -5.87
C GLY A 15 3.88 9.29 -6.88
N PHE A 16 4.40 8.19 -7.40
CA PHE A 16 5.50 8.19 -8.37
C PHE A 16 5.11 7.50 -9.66
N ASP A 17 3.99 7.87 -10.24
CA ASP A 17 3.47 7.20 -11.44
C ASP A 17 4.46 7.23 -12.61
N SER A 18 5.28 8.27 -12.70
CA SER A 18 6.22 8.42 -13.80
C SER A 18 7.44 7.51 -13.70
N LEU A 19 7.69 6.92 -12.54
CA LEU A 19 8.86 6.07 -12.33
C LEU A 19 8.66 4.63 -12.76
N PHE A 20 7.46 4.25 -13.11
CA PHE A 20 7.18 2.85 -13.46
C PHE A 20 7.92 2.37 -14.69
N ASN A 21 8.23 3.27 -15.60
CA ASN A 21 8.91 2.90 -16.83
C ASN A 21 10.34 2.42 -16.59
N ASP A 22 10.89 2.74 -15.42
CA ASP A 22 12.27 2.39 -15.07
C ASP A 22 12.37 1.13 -14.21
N ILE A 23 11.23 0.51 -13.88
CA ILE A 23 11.22 -0.65 -12.97
C ILE A 23 10.80 -1.90 -13.73
N ALA A 24 11.66 -2.37 -14.63
CA ALA A 24 11.32 -3.51 -15.47
C ALA A 24 11.42 -4.86 -14.76
N ASP A 25 12.29 -4.96 -13.76
CA ASP A 25 12.59 -6.23 -13.09
C ASP A 25 11.84 -6.44 -11.77
N PHE A 26 11.03 -5.49 -11.40
CA PHE A 26 10.35 -5.55 -10.11
C PHE A 26 9.17 -6.52 -10.13
N ARG A 27 9.11 -7.39 -9.13
CA ARG A 27 8.00 -8.34 -8.97
C ARG A 27 7.31 -8.12 -7.64
N PRO A 28 6.13 -7.49 -7.64
CA PRO A 28 5.41 -7.25 -6.39
C PRO A 28 4.89 -8.55 -5.80
N SER A 29 4.82 -8.59 -4.48
CA SER A 29 4.18 -9.68 -3.77
C SER A 29 2.68 -9.66 -4.05
N SER A 30 2.10 -10.83 -4.25
CA SER A 30 0.66 -10.94 -4.50
C SER A 30 -0.16 -11.14 -3.23
N TYR A 31 0.47 -11.32 -2.07
CA TYR A 31 -0.24 -11.57 -0.83
C TYR A 31 0.16 -10.57 0.25
N PRO A 32 -0.82 -10.00 0.96
CA PRO A 32 -2.26 -10.12 0.74
C PRO A 32 -2.73 -9.28 -0.44
N PRO A 33 -3.90 -9.58 -1.01
CA PRO A 33 -4.47 -8.74 -2.06
C PRO A 33 -4.70 -7.33 -1.53
N TYR A 34 -4.46 -6.34 -2.37
CA TYR A 34 -4.61 -4.95 -1.95
C TYR A 34 -5.05 -4.06 -3.09
N ASN A 35 -5.62 -2.92 -2.72
CA ASN A 35 -6.01 -1.87 -3.64
C ASN A 35 -5.32 -0.57 -3.24
N ILE A 36 -5.00 0.25 -4.21
CA ILE A 36 -4.55 1.62 -3.98
C ILE A 36 -5.55 2.54 -4.67
N GLU A 37 -6.13 3.44 -3.88
CA GLU A 37 -7.16 4.34 -4.34
C GLU A 37 -6.72 5.77 -4.10
N LYS A 38 -6.89 6.62 -5.10
CA LYS A 38 -6.67 8.06 -4.94
C LYS A 38 -7.99 8.68 -4.51
N VAL A 39 -8.05 9.15 -3.27
CA VAL A 39 -9.28 9.68 -2.68
C VAL A 39 -9.34 11.20 -2.63
N GLY A 40 -8.26 11.87 -3.01
CA GLY A 40 -8.17 13.31 -3.08
C GLY A 40 -6.91 13.71 -3.82
N ASP A 41 -6.67 15.00 -4.01
CA ASP A 41 -5.50 15.48 -4.76
C ASP A 41 -4.19 15.04 -4.12
N CYS A 42 -4.15 15.00 -2.80
CA CYS A 42 -2.95 14.61 -2.05
C CYS A 42 -3.26 13.49 -1.07
N GLU A 43 -4.30 12.72 -1.32
CA GLU A 43 -4.73 11.66 -0.41
C GLU A 43 -4.87 10.34 -1.14
N TYR A 44 -4.35 9.29 -0.50
CA TYR A 44 -4.38 7.93 -1.03
C TYR A 44 -4.84 6.98 0.05
N LYS A 45 -5.54 5.95 -0.36
CA LYS A 45 -6.02 4.92 0.55
C LYS A 45 -5.55 3.55 0.07
N LEU A 46 -4.86 2.84 0.95
CA LEU A 46 -4.47 1.47 0.70
C LEU A 46 -5.40 0.55 1.47
N THR A 47 -5.90 -0.48 0.82
CA THR A 47 -6.79 -1.46 1.45
C THR A 47 -6.23 -2.85 1.23
N PHE A 48 -6.02 -3.59 2.30
CA PHE A 48 -5.48 -4.94 2.27
C PHE A 48 -6.53 -5.92 2.79
N ALA A 49 -6.72 -7.02 2.07
CA ALA A 49 -7.62 -8.08 2.49
C ALA A 49 -6.86 -8.99 3.45
N VAL A 50 -7.12 -8.85 4.75
CA VAL A 50 -6.39 -9.55 5.80
C VAL A 50 -7.35 -10.29 6.75
N ALA A 51 -8.37 -10.93 6.19
CA ALA A 51 -9.30 -11.71 6.99
C ALA A 51 -8.57 -12.78 7.77
N GLY A 52 -8.90 -12.95 9.02
CA GLY A 52 -8.25 -13.91 9.90
C GLY A 52 -7.12 -13.34 10.75
N PHE A 53 -6.64 -12.14 10.41
CA PHE A 53 -5.65 -11.46 11.23
C PHE A 53 -6.31 -10.53 12.22
N SER A 54 -5.79 -10.49 13.43
CA SER A 54 -6.22 -9.52 14.42
C SER A 54 -5.28 -8.31 14.39
N GLU A 55 -5.72 -7.24 15.04
CA GLU A 55 -4.94 -6.00 15.08
C GLU A 55 -3.53 -6.22 15.64
N LYS A 56 -3.39 -7.09 16.63
CA LYS A 56 -2.10 -7.39 17.25
C LYS A 56 -1.15 -8.19 16.33
N ASP A 57 -1.71 -8.84 15.31
CA ASP A 57 -0.91 -9.65 14.40
C ASP A 57 -0.35 -8.84 13.24
N ILE A 58 -0.80 -7.61 13.07
CA ILE A 58 -0.42 -6.76 11.94
C ILE A 58 0.39 -5.57 12.44
N SER A 59 1.47 -5.29 11.73
CA SER A 59 2.33 -4.14 12.01
C SER A 59 2.42 -3.25 10.78
N VAL A 60 2.20 -1.97 10.97
CA VAL A 60 2.33 -0.96 9.93
C VAL A 60 3.43 0.01 10.37
N THR A 61 4.48 0.10 9.58
CA THR A 61 5.63 0.93 9.93
C THR A 61 6.01 1.82 8.75
N GLN A 62 6.17 3.10 9.01
CA GLN A 62 6.72 4.03 8.04
C GLN A 62 8.11 4.42 8.48
N ASN A 63 9.09 4.20 7.61
CA ASN A 63 10.48 4.60 7.83
C ASN A 63 10.89 5.47 6.65
N GLU A 64 10.93 6.78 6.86
CA GLU A 64 11.18 7.77 5.82
C GLU A 64 10.19 7.61 4.67
N ASN A 65 10.63 7.15 3.51
CA ASN A 65 9.81 7.00 2.32
C ASN A 65 9.39 5.55 2.07
N THR A 66 9.53 4.69 3.07
CA THR A 66 9.16 3.29 2.94
C THR A 66 8.05 2.94 3.92
N LEU A 67 6.98 2.35 3.40
CA LEU A 67 5.88 1.85 4.19
C LEU A 67 5.95 0.33 4.20
N ALA A 68 6.08 -0.25 5.39
CA ALA A 68 6.14 -1.70 5.55
C ALA A 68 4.90 -2.20 6.28
N ILE A 69 4.26 -3.22 5.71
CA ILE A 69 3.13 -3.87 6.33
C ILE A 69 3.50 -5.33 6.54
N GLU A 70 3.42 -5.77 7.79
CA GLU A 70 3.74 -7.14 8.16
C GLU A 70 2.59 -7.77 8.88
N GLY A 71 2.35 -9.05 8.63
CA GLY A 71 1.36 -9.83 9.34
C GLY A 71 1.94 -11.17 9.73
N GLU A 72 1.80 -11.53 10.99
CA GLU A 72 2.18 -12.83 11.48
C GLU A 72 0.95 -13.70 11.64
N ASN A 73 0.97 -14.84 10.99
CA ASN A 73 -0.05 -15.83 11.19
C ASN A 73 0.35 -16.71 12.38
N SER A 74 -0.31 -16.49 13.53
CA SER A 74 -0.19 -17.43 14.63
C SER A 74 -0.97 -18.66 14.24
N SER A 75 -0.27 -19.68 13.72
CA SER A 75 -0.89 -20.90 13.25
C SER A 75 -1.77 -21.51 14.31
N SER A 76 -3.06 -21.45 14.10
CA SER A 76 -3.98 -22.25 14.88
C SER A 76 -4.00 -23.65 14.25
N GLU A 77 -3.83 -24.66 15.07
CA GLU A 77 -3.92 -26.05 14.64
C GLU A 77 -5.36 -26.42 14.34
N LYS A 78 -5.87 -25.91 13.21
CA LYS A 78 -7.23 -26.26 12.78
C LYS A 78 -7.17 -27.32 11.70
N GLU A 79 -8.02 -28.29 11.82
CA GLU A 79 -8.18 -29.31 10.79
C GLU A 79 -9.21 -28.83 9.79
N TYR A 80 -8.76 -28.58 8.54
CA TYR A 80 -9.65 -28.11 7.49
C TYR A 80 -10.02 -29.25 6.56
N LEU A 81 -11.31 -29.39 6.28
CA LEU A 81 -11.76 -30.27 5.19
C LEU A 81 -11.44 -29.62 3.84
N TYR A 82 -11.50 -28.29 3.79
CA TYR A 82 -11.11 -27.51 2.63
C TYR A 82 -10.63 -26.14 3.11
N LYS A 83 -9.50 -25.70 2.62
CA LYS A 83 -8.95 -24.39 2.98
C LYS A 83 -8.83 -23.51 1.74
N GLY A 84 -9.76 -22.58 1.59
CA GLY A 84 -9.77 -21.64 0.46
C GLY A 84 -9.30 -20.25 0.81
N ILE A 85 -9.18 -19.95 2.12
CA ILE A 85 -8.72 -18.65 2.57
C ILE A 85 -7.28 -18.76 3.01
N ALA A 86 -6.40 -18.03 2.34
CA ALA A 86 -4.99 -18.00 2.70
C ALA A 86 -4.77 -17.07 3.88
N GLU A 87 -4.18 -17.62 4.95
CA GLU A 87 -3.80 -16.85 6.14
C GLU A 87 -2.30 -17.06 6.32
N ARG A 88 -1.50 -16.35 5.53
CA ARG A 88 -0.05 -16.52 5.53
C ARG A 88 0.65 -15.35 6.20
N THR A 89 1.75 -15.66 6.87
CA THR A 89 2.68 -14.61 7.29
C THR A 89 3.16 -13.86 6.06
N PHE A 90 3.10 -12.55 6.10
CA PHE A 90 3.47 -11.74 4.95
C PHE A 90 4.27 -10.51 5.37
N LYS A 91 5.01 -9.99 4.40
CA LYS A 91 5.70 -8.73 4.53
C LYS A 91 5.66 -8.03 3.18
N GLN A 92 5.10 -6.84 3.16
CA GLN A 92 5.06 -6.01 1.96
C GLN A 92 5.66 -4.65 2.25
N SER A 93 6.37 -4.10 1.27
CA SER A 93 6.98 -2.79 1.39
C SER A 93 6.60 -1.95 0.18
N PHE A 94 6.28 -0.69 0.44
CA PHE A 94 5.92 0.28 -0.59
C PHE A 94 6.85 1.47 -0.48
N LYS A 95 7.35 1.91 -1.63
CA LYS A 95 8.13 3.12 -1.67
C LYS A 95 7.19 4.30 -1.88
N LEU A 96 7.21 5.22 -0.95
CA LEU A 96 6.35 6.40 -0.98
C LEU A 96 7.06 7.57 -1.62
N SER A 97 6.28 8.48 -2.21
CA SER A 97 6.82 9.73 -2.71
C SER A 97 7.24 10.63 -1.56
N GLU A 98 8.02 11.65 -1.89
CA GLU A 98 8.44 12.65 -0.91
C GLU A 98 7.24 13.29 -0.23
N TYR A 99 7.35 13.53 1.07
CA TYR A 99 6.32 14.17 1.89
C TYR A 99 5.05 13.37 2.07
N MET A 100 5.08 12.08 1.73
CA MET A 100 3.94 11.19 1.96
C MET A 100 4.00 10.64 3.37
N ASN A 101 2.90 10.72 4.10
CA ASN A 101 2.83 10.25 5.48
C ASN A 101 1.57 9.45 5.73
N VAL A 102 1.69 8.47 6.61
CA VAL A 102 0.52 7.72 7.08
C VAL A 102 -0.27 8.62 8.02
N LYS A 103 -1.51 8.87 7.67
CA LYS A 103 -2.41 9.65 8.49
C LYS A 103 -3.19 8.78 9.46
N ASP A 104 -3.60 7.61 9.00
CA ASP A 104 -4.41 6.71 9.80
C ASP A 104 -4.26 5.28 9.28
N ALA A 105 -4.44 4.33 10.18
CA ALA A 105 -4.47 2.90 9.84
C ALA A 105 -5.53 2.24 10.70
N LYS A 106 -6.45 1.52 10.06
CA LYS A 106 -7.58 0.93 10.75
C LYS A 106 -7.89 -0.46 10.21
N LEU A 107 -8.04 -1.41 11.10
CA LEU A 107 -8.49 -2.76 10.76
C LEU A 107 -9.97 -2.89 11.07
N GLN A 108 -10.75 -3.16 10.03
CA GLN A 108 -12.20 -3.28 10.17
C GLN A 108 -12.74 -4.26 9.14
N ASP A 109 -13.59 -5.17 9.59
CA ASP A 109 -14.28 -6.14 8.72
C ASP A 109 -13.32 -6.95 7.85
N GLY A 110 -12.18 -7.35 8.43
CA GLY A 110 -11.18 -8.14 7.69
C GLY A 110 -10.37 -7.34 6.69
N MET A 111 -10.49 -6.02 6.70
CA MET A 111 -9.77 -5.14 5.79
C MET A 111 -8.90 -4.16 6.57
N LEU A 112 -7.64 -4.08 6.18
CA LEU A 112 -6.74 -3.07 6.72
C LEU A 112 -6.76 -1.86 5.81
N ASN A 113 -7.20 -0.74 6.33
CA ASN A 113 -7.28 0.51 5.58
C ASN A 113 -6.21 1.47 6.08
N ILE A 114 -5.35 1.92 5.17
CA ILE A 114 -4.29 2.86 5.49
C ILE A 114 -4.52 4.12 4.67
N LEU A 115 -4.63 5.25 5.36
CA LEU A 115 -4.81 6.53 4.70
C LEU A 115 -3.46 7.25 4.66
N LEU A 116 -3.06 7.64 3.47
CA LEU A 116 -1.82 8.36 3.21
C LEU A 116 -2.14 9.77 2.74
N VAL A 117 -1.38 10.72 3.22
CA VAL A 117 -1.52 12.12 2.82
C VAL A 117 -0.16 12.63 2.37
N GLN A 118 -0.12 13.28 1.22
CA GLN A 118 1.07 13.96 0.76
C GLN A 118 1.02 15.40 1.24
N ASP A 119 1.91 15.72 2.17
CA ASP A 119 1.96 17.03 2.81
C ASP A 119 3.12 17.83 2.27
N LEU A 120 2.91 18.44 1.11
CA LEU A 120 3.95 19.22 0.43
C LEU A 120 4.23 20.53 1.16
N PRO A 121 5.49 20.93 1.32
CA PRO A 121 5.83 22.25 1.81
C PRO A 121 5.18 23.32 0.92
N LYS A 122 4.86 24.45 1.53
CA LYS A 122 4.17 25.54 0.82
C LYS A 122 4.90 25.95 -0.46
N GLU A 123 6.20 25.93 -0.46
CA GLU A 123 7.04 26.30 -1.61
C GLU A 123 7.00 25.29 -2.76
N LYS A 124 6.55 24.06 -2.48
CA LYS A 124 6.45 23.00 -3.48
C LYS A 124 5.02 22.70 -3.91
N GLN A 125 4.06 23.42 -3.34
CA GLN A 125 2.67 23.26 -3.72
C GLN A 125 2.38 24.04 -5.01
N PRO A 126 1.43 23.56 -5.82
CA PRO A 126 1.01 24.31 -6.98
C PRO A 126 0.55 25.71 -6.56
N ARG A 127 1.01 26.71 -7.29
CA ARG A 127 0.68 28.10 -7.00
C ARG A 127 -0.02 28.69 -8.20
N GLN A 128 -1.19 29.26 -7.94
CA GLN A 128 -1.91 29.95 -8.99
C GLN A 128 -1.38 31.35 -9.17
N ILE A 129 -1.05 31.69 -10.41
CA ILE A 129 -0.48 33.00 -10.75
C ILE A 129 -1.59 33.89 -11.28
N LYS A 130 -1.73 35.08 -10.68
CA LYS A 130 -2.70 36.05 -11.13
C LYS A 130 -2.20 36.72 -12.40
N ILE A 131 -3.04 36.73 -13.42
CA ILE A 131 -2.72 37.37 -14.70
C ILE A 131 -3.28 38.80 -14.67
N ASN A 132 -2.38 39.77 -14.90
CA ASN A 132 -2.77 41.18 -14.96
C ASN A 132 -3.15 41.57 -16.38
#